data_f54f44246e1caa14594807da195d4d51
#
_entry.id   f54f44246e1caa14594807da195d4d51
#
_cell.length_a   1.000
_cell.length_b   1.000
_cell.length_c   1.000
_cell.angle_alpha   90.00
_cell.angle_beta   90.00
_cell.angle_gamma   90.00
#
_symmetry.space_group_name_H-M   'P 1'
#
loop_
_entity.id
_entity.type
_entity.pdbx_description
1 polymer ?
#
loop_
_entity_poly.entity_id
_entity_poly.type
_entity_poly.pdbx_seq_one_letter_code
_entity_poly.pdbx_strand_id
1 'polypeptide(L)'
;MQNIGLIAKQGYKYVFVLGLLFLLALILGVCQILFFALFALCVFWFRNPERALGSDDAYAVLSPIDGKIKSIDKIYYFDTQCVAITIRKGVFDAGALRAPCDMELLEVKQRHGLFLCNAMEASKNLNERALFVCKNSNNKFAIRVIAGPLSKGISFENFSRLKAGRRFGFLSSGEAILILPANTRISVSVGEKVASAGILGFFSYEEKDARQSA
;
A
#
# COMPACT_ATOMS: atom_id res chain seq x y z
N MET A 1 -0.37 -14.94 -13.06
CA MET A 1 -1.23 -15.68 -12.11
C MET A 1 -1.37 -14.87 -10.83
N GLN A 2 -2.58 -14.45 -10.45
CA GLN A 2 -2.79 -13.79 -9.17
C GLN A 2 -2.70 -14.83 -8.06
N ASN A 3 -1.85 -14.58 -7.07
CA ASN A 3 -1.88 -15.35 -5.83
C ASN A 3 -3.14 -14.97 -5.03
N ILE A 4 -4.16 -15.78 -5.16
CA ILE A 4 -5.38 -15.76 -4.36
C ILE A 4 -5.07 -16.46 -3.01
N GLY A 5 -3.98 -16.09 -2.35
CA GLY A 5 -3.62 -16.65 -1.07
C GLY A 5 -4.18 -15.82 0.07
N LEU A 6 -4.83 -16.46 1.05
CA LEU A 6 -5.27 -15.83 2.31
C LEU A 6 -4.11 -15.19 3.10
N ILE A 7 -2.89 -15.66 2.86
CA ILE A 7 -1.66 -15.21 3.50
C ILE A 7 -0.74 -14.63 2.44
N ALA A 8 -0.05 -13.53 2.77
CA ALA A 8 0.96 -12.93 1.90
C ALA A 8 2.15 -13.89 1.72
N LYS A 9 2.75 -13.94 0.51
CA LYS A 9 3.90 -14.82 0.20
C LYS A 9 5.03 -14.69 1.21
N GLN A 10 5.28 -13.47 1.68
CA GLN A 10 6.32 -13.15 2.65
C GLN A 10 6.09 -13.81 4.03
N GLY A 11 4.85 -14.17 4.35
CA GLY A 11 4.44 -14.82 5.59
C GLY A 11 4.57 -16.35 5.58
N TYR A 12 4.59 -17.02 4.42
CA TYR A 12 4.54 -18.48 4.37
C TYR A 12 5.62 -19.19 5.20
N LYS A 13 6.87 -18.71 5.14
CA LYS A 13 7.96 -19.31 5.92
C LYS A 13 7.71 -19.26 7.43
N TYR A 14 7.22 -18.12 7.92
CA TYR A 14 6.95 -17.92 9.36
C TYR A 14 5.74 -18.71 9.83
N VAL A 15 4.67 -18.72 9.04
CA VAL A 15 3.46 -19.48 9.32
C VAL A 15 3.77 -20.97 9.33
N PHE A 16 4.59 -21.45 8.38
CA PHE A 16 4.99 -22.87 8.33
C PHE A 16 5.83 -23.26 9.55
N VAL A 17 6.86 -22.47 9.91
CA VAL A 17 7.72 -22.75 11.07
C VAL A 17 6.93 -22.71 12.37
N LEU A 18 6.09 -21.69 12.58
CA LEU A 18 5.24 -21.60 13.79
C LEU A 18 4.19 -22.71 13.83
N GLY A 19 3.64 -23.11 12.68
CA GLY A 19 2.73 -24.25 12.59
C GLY A 19 3.40 -25.56 13.00
N LEU A 20 4.64 -25.79 12.55
CA LEU A 20 5.42 -26.96 12.95
C LEU A 20 5.75 -26.96 14.45
N LEU A 21 6.15 -25.80 14.99
CA LEU A 21 6.39 -25.66 16.43
C LEU A 21 5.12 -25.87 17.26
N PHE A 22 3.98 -25.40 16.78
CA PHE A 22 2.69 -25.64 17.43
C PHE A 22 2.34 -27.13 17.43
N LEU A 23 2.52 -27.84 16.31
CA LEU A 23 2.33 -29.30 16.24
C LEU A 23 3.25 -30.06 17.20
N LEU A 24 4.52 -29.66 17.28
CA LEU A 24 5.46 -30.25 18.21
C LEU A 24 5.05 -30.00 19.68
N ALA A 25 4.59 -28.79 20.02
CA ALA A 25 4.07 -28.47 21.33
C ALA A 25 2.82 -29.29 21.71
N LEU A 26 1.96 -29.62 20.73
CA LEU A 26 0.83 -30.52 20.93
C LEU A 26 1.28 -31.94 21.29
N ILE A 27 2.30 -32.46 20.57
CA ILE A 27 2.82 -33.82 20.83
C ILE A 27 3.48 -33.91 22.20
N LEU A 28 4.26 -32.89 22.59
CA LEU A 28 4.98 -32.84 23.85
C LEU A 28 4.11 -32.42 25.05
N GLY A 29 2.91 -31.93 24.82
CA GLY A 29 2.01 -31.45 25.88
C GLY A 29 2.46 -30.15 26.56
N VAL A 30 3.40 -29.39 25.96
CA VAL A 30 4.04 -28.22 26.58
C VAL A 30 3.60 -26.94 25.90
N CYS A 31 3.19 -25.93 26.72
CA CYS A 31 2.90 -24.55 26.27
C CYS A 31 1.99 -24.44 25.04
N GLN A 32 1.04 -25.33 24.86
CA GLN A 32 0.17 -25.42 23.68
C GLN A 32 -0.55 -24.11 23.36
N ILE A 33 -1.11 -23.45 24.40
CA ILE A 33 -1.84 -22.18 24.24
C ILE A 33 -0.91 -21.07 23.75
N LEU A 34 0.33 -21.01 24.24
CA LEU A 34 1.31 -20.00 23.80
C LEU A 34 1.67 -20.17 22.32
N PHE A 35 2.00 -21.39 21.90
CA PHE A 35 2.35 -21.65 20.49
C PHE A 35 1.15 -21.46 19.57
N PHE A 36 -0.05 -21.82 19.99
CA PHE A 36 -1.27 -21.51 19.24
C PHE A 36 -1.48 -20.01 19.08
N ALA A 37 -1.33 -19.22 20.16
CA ALA A 37 -1.46 -17.77 20.11
C ALA A 37 -0.44 -17.11 19.17
N LEU A 38 0.83 -17.56 19.20
CA LEU A 38 1.88 -17.09 18.32
C LEU A 38 1.60 -17.45 16.84
N PHE A 39 1.13 -18.66 16.59
CA PHE A 39 0.73 -19.09 15.25
C PHE A 39 -0.44 -18.27 14.72
N ALA A 40 -1.50 -18.11 15.51
CA ALA A 40 -2.67 -17.32 15.15
C ALA A 40 -2.30 -15.84 14.90
N LEU A 41 -1.45 -15.26 15.75
CA LEU A 41 -0.94 -13.90 15.56
C LEU A 41 -0.14 -13.76 14.26
N CYS A 42 0.70 -14.74 13.95
CA CYS A 42 1.47 -14.74 12.71
C CYS A 42 0.56 -14.79 11.46
N VAL A 43 -0.43 -15.68 11.46
CA VAL A 43 -1.43 -15.79 10.38
C VAL A 43 -2.20 -14.47 10.24
N PHE A 44 -2.62 -13.87 11.35
CA PHE A 44 -3.31 -12.59 11.35
C PHE A 44 -2.44 -11.45 10.80
N TRP A 45 -1.16 -11.41 11.16
CA TRP A 45 -0.21 -10.38 10.71
C TRP A 45 0.03 -10.41 9.20
N PHE A 46 0.13 -11.59 8.62
CA PHE A 46 0.34 -11.79 7.19
C PHE A 46 -0.95 -12.01 6.40
N ARG A 47 -2.10 -11.75 7.02
CA ARG A 47 -3.38 -11.90 6.33
C ARG A 47 -3.43 -11.02 5.08
N ASN A 48 -4.04 -11.54 4.05
CA ASN A 48 -4.15 -10.91 2.76
C ASN A 48 -5.62 -10.91 2.28
N PRO A 49 -6.48 -10.09 2.92
CA PRO A 49 -7.91 -10.10 2.61
C PRO A 49 -8.15 -9.68 1.17
N GLU A 50 -9.09 -10.32 0.52
CA GLU A 50 -9.63 -9.82 -0.75
C GLU A 50 -10.47 -8.57 -0.50
N ARG A 51 -10.34 -7.59 -1.40
CA ARG A 51 -11.10 -6.34 -1.32
C ARG A 51 -11.84 -6.17 -2.63
N ALA A 52 -13.13 -5.91 -2.54
CA ALA A 52 -13.90 -5.41 -3.67
C ALA A 52 -13.37 -4.02 -4.04
N LEU A 53 -13.43 -3.67 -5.31
CA LEU A 53 -13.12 -2.31 -5.76
C LEU A 53 -14.20 -1.36 -5.22
N GLY A 54 -13.76 -0.22 -4.69
CA GLY A 54 -14.69 0.81 -4.22
C GLY A 54 -15.47 1.47 -5.37
N SER A 55 -14.92 1.44 -6.58
CA SER A 55 -15.55 1.92 -7.82
C SER A 55 -14.91 1.24 -9.03
N ASP A 56 -15.70 0.98 -10.05
CA ASP A 56 -15.26 0.54 -11.38
C ASP A 56 -15.03 1.71 -12.34
N ASP A 57 -15.16 2.96 -11.86
CA ASP A 57 -14.94 4.16 -12.65
C ASP A 57 -13.43 4.27 -12.99
N ALA A 58 -13.13 4.48 -14.28
CA ALA A 58 -11.77 4.64 -14.79
C ALA A 58 -11.04 5.86 -14.21
N TYR A 59 -11.77 6.85 -13.72
CA TYR A 59 -11.23 8.06 -13.07
C TYR A 59 -11.08 7.92 -11.56
N ALA A 60 -11.59 6.84 -10.96
CA ALA A 60 -11.48 6.62 -9.52
C ALA A 60 -10.03 6.42 -9.09
N VAL A 61 -9.66 7.10 -8.01
CA VAL A 61 -8.38 6.93 -7.31
C VAL A 61 -8.64 6.15 -6.02
N LEU A 62 -8.09 4.95 -5.96
CA LEU A 62 -8.27 4.03 -4.85
C LEU A 62 -7.12 4.12 -3.84
N SER A 63 -7.38 3.71 -2.61
CA SER A 63 -6.35 3.62 -1.58
C SER A 63 -5.35 2.50 -1.91
N PRO A 64 -4.04 2.79 -1.93
CA PRO A 64 -3.03 1.76 -2.17
C PRO A 64 -2.83 0.82 -0.98
N ILE A 65 -3.27 1.17 0.23
CA ILE A 65 -3.07 0.40 1.46
C ILE A 65 -4.19 0.64 2.47
N ASP A 66 -4.41 -0.34 3.37
CA ASP A 66 -5.25 -0.15 4.56
C ASP A 66 -4.56 0.82 5.53
N GLY A 67 -5.30 1.75 6.13
CA GLY A 67 -4.72 2.65 7.11
C GLY A 67 -5.60 3.83 7.47
N LYS A 68 -4.97 4.86 8.04
CA LYS A 68 -5.60 6.12 8.41
C LYS A 68 -4.93 7.27 7.66
N ILE A 69 -5.72 8.18 7.12
CA ILE A 69 -5.22 9.40 6.47
C ILE A 69 -4.50 10.25 7.53
N LYS A 70 -3.20 10.45 7.36
CA LYS A 70 -2.36 11.24 8.26
C LYS A 70 -2.36 12.71 7.89
N SER A 71 -2.22 12.99 6.60
CA SER A 71 -2.22 14.34 6.05
C SER A 71 -2.61 14.34 4.57
N ILE A 72 -3.09 15.50 4.12
CA ILE A 72 -3.35 15.82 2.72
C ILE A 72 -2.67 17.17 2.48
N ASP A 73 -1.55 17.15 1.75
CA ASP A 73 -0.70 18.30 1.60
C ASP A 73 -0.57 18.68 0.12
N LYS A 74 -0.53 19.99 -0.17
CA LYS A 74 -0.13 20.46 -1.49
C LYS A 74 1.40 20.51 -1.55
N ILE A 75 1.97 19.86 -2.54
CA ILE A 75 3.41 19.79 -2.74
C ILE A 75 3.76 20.15 -4.19
N TYR A 76 5.02 20.56 -4.42
CA TYR A 76 5.55 20.72 -5.77
C TYR A 76 6.30 19.45 -6.17
N TYR A 77 5.81 18.74 -7.18
CA TYR A 77 6.38 17.49 -7.67
C TYR A 77 6.14 17.35 -9.18
N PHE A 78 7.04 16.69 -9.93
CA PHE A 78 6.99 16.63 -11.40
C PHE A 78 6.92 17.99 -12.08
N ASP A 79 7.60 19.01 -11.51
CA ASP A 79 7.57 20.42 -11.98
C ASP A 79 6.16 21.05 -12.02
N THR A 80 5.23 20.48 -11.28
CA THR A 80 3.84 20.93 -11.16
C THR A 80 3.35 20.88 -9.72
N GLN A 81 2.25 21.58 -9.44
CA GLN A 81 1.55 21.43 -8.18
C GLN A 81 0.88 20.07 -8.13
N CYS A 82 1.03 19.37 -7.02
CA CYS A 82 0.47 18.05 -6.76
C CYS A 82 -0.19 18.01 -5.37
N VAL A 83 -1.07 17.05 -5.16
CA VAL A 83 -1.63 16.73 -3.85
C VAL A 83 -1.03 15.42 -3.36
N ALA A 84 -0.45 15.43 -2.17
CA ALA A 84 0.11 14.27 -1.50
C ALA A 84 -0.84 13.80 -0.39
N ILE A 85 -1.36 12.59 -0.52
CA ILE A 85 -2.18 11.93 0.51
C ILE A 85 -1.29 10.94 1.25
N THR A 86 -1.00 11.21 2.52
CA THR A 86 -0.22 10.31 3.38
C THR A 86 -1.14 9.40 4.16
N ILE A 87 -0.99 8.10 3.96
CA ILE A 87 -1.76 7.05 4.63
C ILE A 87 -0.81 6.29 5.55
N ARG A 88 -1.11 6.31 6.86
CA ARG A 88 -0.36 5.54 7.86
C ARG A 88 -1.04 4.20 8.08
N LYS A 89 -0.31 3.11 7.82
CA LYS A 89 -0.75 1.77 8.13
C LYS A 89 -0.72 1.52 9.63
N GLY A 90 -1.83 1.08 10.18
CA GLY A 90 -1.89 0.59 11.57
C GLY A 90 -1.26 -0.80 11.71
N VAL A 91 -0.94 -1.17 12.95
CA VAL A 91 -0.30 -2.46 13.26
C VAL A 91 -1.19 -3.63 12.83
N PHE A 92 -2.50 -3.51 12.99
CA PHE A 92 -3.48 -4.55 12.67
C PHE A 92 -4.09 -4.43 11.27
N ASP A 93 -3.70 -3.43 10.48
CA ASP A 93 -4.19 -3.27 9.12
C ASP A 93 -3.47 -4.25 8.18
N ALA A 94 -4.14 -4.65 7.10
CA ALA A 94 -3.53 -5.53 6.10
C ALA A 94 -2.39 -4.82 5.35
N GLY A 95 -1.32 -5.55 5.05
CA GLY A 95 -0.10 -4.99 4.46
C GLY A 95 -0.05 -5.01 2.93
N ALA A 96 -1.08 -5.52 2.25
CA ALA A 96 -1.09 -5.61 0.80
C ALA A 96 -1.12 -4.23 0.13
N LEU A 97 -0.12 -3.95 -0.71
CA LEU A 97 -0.08 -2.78 -1.58
C LEU A 97 -0.86 -3.06 -2.85
N ARG A 98 -1.78 -2.16 -3.21
CA ARG A 98 -2.66 -2.28 -4.39
C ARG A 98 -2.53 -1.08 -5.32
N ALA A 99 -2.76 -1.31 -6.61
CA ALA A 99 -2.79 -0.27 -7.62
C ALA A 99 -3.96 0.70 -7.35
N PRO A 100 -3.71 2.02 -7.24
CA PRO A 100 -4.75 3.00 -6.96
C PRO A 100 -5.69 3.27 -8.15
N CYS A 101 -5.24 2.96 -9.34
CA CYS A 101 -6.00 3.06 -10.59
C CYS A 101 -5.37 2.12 -11.62
N ASP A 102 -5.90 2.06 -12.82
CA ASP A 102 -5.20 1.42 -13.94
C ASP A 102 -3.91 2.17 -14.17
N MET A 103 -2.76 1.49 -14.03
CA MET A 103 -1.46 2.15 -14.07
C MET A 103 -0.42 1.42 -14.91
N GLU A 104 0.41 2.19 -15.58
CA GLU A 104 1.63 1.74 -16.22
C GLU A 104 2.83 2.29 -15.44
N LEU A 105 3.78 1.41 -15.11
CA LEU A 105 4.98 1.75 -14.37
C LEU A 105 5.99 2.41 -15.31
N LEU A 106 6.44 3.61 -14.96
CA LEU A 106 7.49 4.33 -15.68
C LEU A 106 8.85 4.12 -15.04
N GLU A 107 8.92 4.20 -13.73
CA GLU A 107 10.18 4.12 -12.99
C GLU A 107 9.96 3.57 -11.59
N VAL A 108 10.92 2.79 -11.09
CA VAL A 108 10.98 2.35 -9.68
C VAL A 108 12.32 2.75 -9.10
N LYS A 109 12.29 3.44 -7.97
CA LYS A 109 13.49 3.74 -7.18
C LYS A 109 13.32 3.17 -5.78
N GLN A 110 14.10 2.15 -5.42
CA GLN A 110 14.16 1.61 -4.07
C GLN A 110 15.47 2.05 -3.40
N ARG A 111 15.36 2.46 -2.15
CA ARG A 111 16.53 2.74 -1.29
C ARG A 111 16.36 1.96 0.00
N HIS A 112 17.30 1.08 0.25
CA HIS A 112 17.41 0.40 1.54
C HIS A 112 17.82 1.40 2.62
N GLY A 113 17.37 1.16 3.83
CA GLY A 113 17.59 2.07 4.95
C GLY A 113 17.25 1.45 6.29
N LEU A 114 16.96 2.29 7.26
CA LEU A 114 16.59 1.90 8.62
C LEU A 114 15.08 1.63 8.72
N PHE A 115 14.64 1.23 9.91
CA PHE A 115 13.23 1.00 10.25
C PHE A 115 12.87 1.81 11.51
N LEU A 116 13.15 3.11 11.48
CA LEU A 116 12.87 4.03 12.57
C LEU A 116 11.37 4.24 12.75
N CYS A 117 10.98 4.65 13.95
CA CYS A 117 9.59 5.00 14.23
C CYS A 117 9.14 6.18 13.34
N ASN A 118 7.98 6.05 12.72
CA ASN A 118 7.42 7.06 11.80
C ASN A 118 7.05 8.39 12.48
N ALA A 119 7.13 8.46 13.82
CA ALA A 119 7.00 9.71 14.57
C ALA A 119 8.24 10.60 14.46
N MET A 120 9.40 10.03 14.12
CA MET A 120 10.65 10.77 13.96
C MET A 120 10.73 11.37 12.55
N GLU A 121 11.03 12.66 12.42
CA GLU A 121 11.19 13.30 11.10
C GLU A 121 12.30 12.64 10.26
N ALA A 122 13.37 12.22 10.91
CA ALA A 122 14.48 11.50 10.28
C ALA A 122 14.03 10.21 9.57
N SER A 123 12.93 9.59 10.01
CA SER A 123 12.40 8.35 9.41
C SER A 123 12.04 8.52 7.94
N LYS A 124 11.56 9.69 7.53
CA LYS A 124 11.18 9.98 6.13
C LYS A 124 12.36 9.87 5.17
N ASN A 125 13.58 10.11 5.66
CA ASN A 125 14.80 10.16 4.86
C ASN A 125 15.74 8.97 5.09
N LEU A 126 15.72 8.38 6.29
CA LEU A 126 16.64 7.30 6.67
C LEU A 126 16.01 5.91 6.53
N ASN A 127 14.68 5.81 6.59
CA ASN A 127 14.01 4.52 6.45
C ASN A 127 14.07 4.00 5.02
N GLU A 128 13.98 2.67 4.92
CA GLU A 128 13.79 2.02 3.63
C GLU A 128 12.55 2.57 2.93
N ARG A 129 12.71 2.89 1.66
CA ARG A 129 11.67 3.51 0.85
C ARG A 129 11.69 3.04 -0.58
N ALA A 130 10.51 2.94 -1.16
CA ALA A 130 10.32 2.68 -2.58
C ALA A 130 9.44 3.79 -3.18
N LEU A 131 9.84 4.28 -4.35
CA LEU A 131 9.09 5.24 -5.14
C LEU A 131 8.71 4.59 -6.46
N PHE A 132 7.43 4.53 -6.74
CA PHE A 132 6.87 4.06 -8.00
C PHE A 132 6.32 5.26 -8.75
N VAL A 133 6.93 5.60 -9.87
CA VAL A 133 6.42 6.62 -10.79
C VAL A 133 5.58 5.92 -11.82
N CYS A 134 4.31 6.30 -11.90
CA CYS A 134 3.31 5.65 -12.74
C CYS A 134 2.56 6.67 -13.60
N LYS A 135 1.93 6.18 -14.65
CA LYS A 135 0.97 6.95 -15.42
C LYS A 135 -0.35 6.17 -15.58
N ASN A 136 -1.44 6.91 -15.62
CA ASN A 136 -2.76 6.43 -16.01
C ASN A 136 -3.25 7.31 -17.16
N SER A 137 -3.44 6.72 -18.37
CA SER A 137 -3.86 7.47 -19.57
C SER A 137 -3.12 8.80 -19.73
N ASN A 138 -3.66 9.89 -19.21
CA ASN A 138 -3.10 11.25 -19.30
C ASN A 138 -2.44 11.74 -18.01
N ASN A 139 -2.66 11.06 -16.86
CA ASN A 139 -2.21 11.54 -15.56
C ASN A 139 -0.93 10.84 -15.11
N LYS A 140 0.11 11.61 -14.78
CA LYS A 140 1.31 11.13 -14.12
C LYS A 140 1.16 11.28 -12.61
N PHE A 141 1.46 10.22 -11.87
CA PHE A 141 1.36 10.20 -10.41
C PHE A 141 2.48 9.34 -9.82
N ALA A 142 2.67 9.42 -8.51
CA ALA A 142 3.65 8.58 -7.83
C ALA A 142 3.10 7.97 -6.55
N ILE A 143 3.61 6.79 -6.22
CA ILE A 143 3.36 6.10 -4.96
C ILE A 143 4.70 5.99 -4.25
N ARG A 144 4.87 6.69 -3.12
CA ARG A 144 6.04 6.57 -2.26
C ARG A 144 5.67 5.75 -1.03
N VAL A 145 6.35 4.65 -0.83
CA VAL A 145 6.17 3.76 0.31
C VAL A 145 7.38 3.90 1.22
N ILE A 146 7.16 4.06 2.52
CA ILE A 146 8.20 4.21 3.54
C ILE A 146 7.96 3.14 4.60
N ALA A 147 8.96 2.28 4.80
CA ALA A 147 8.89 1.25 5.83
C ALA A 147 8.99 1.88 7.22
N GLY A 148 8.21 1.34 8.16
CA GLY A 148 8.22 1.76 9.55
C GLY A 148 8.86 0.74 10.48
N PRO A 149 8.74 0.93 11.80
CA PRO A 149 9.19 -0.03 12.80
C PRO A 149 8.43 -1.35 12.61
N LEU A 150 9.07 -2.47 12.93
CA LEU A 150 8.53 -3.82 12.72
C LEU A 150 8.32 -4.20 11.23
N SER A 151 8.82 -3.40 10.31
CA SER A 151 8.83 -3.77 8.90
C SER A 151 10.01 -4.69 8.60
N LYS A 152 9.82 -5.64 7.67
CA LYS A 152 10.89 -6.49 7.11
C LYS A 152 11.37 -5.99 5.76
N GLY A 153 11.13 -4.72 5.47
CA GLY A 153 11.37 -4.13 4.17
C GLY A 153 10.11 -4.00 3.33
N ILE A 154 10.28 -3.40 2.18
CA ILE A 154 9.23 -3.22 1.17
C ILE A 154 9.42 -4.31 0.13
N SER A 155 8.41 -5.19 0.01
CA SER A 155 8.40 -6.25 -0.98
C SER A 155 7.42 -5.90 -2.09
N PHE A 156 7.84 -6.00 -3.34
CA PHE A 156 6.98 -5.80 -4.50
C PHE A 156 7.37 -6.74 -5.64
N GLU A 157 6.41 -7.01 -6.52
CA GLU A 157 6.61 -7.78 -7.75
C GLU A 157 6.89 -6.81 -8.90
N ASN A 158 7.76 -7.21 -9.83
CA ASN A 158 7.99 -6.44 -11.04
C ASN A 158 6.74 -6.51 -11.93
N PHE A 159 6.29 -5.36 -12.37
CA PHE A 159 5.16 -5.22 -13.27
C PHE A 159 5.39 -4.08 -14.27
N SER A 160 4.81 -4.19 -15.45
CA SER A 160 4.78 -3.09 -16.44
C SER A 160 3.45 -2.35 -16.36
N ARG A 161 2.34 -3.11 -16.26
CA ARG A 161 0.97 -2.57 -16.18
C ARG A 161 0.17 -3.32 -15.14
N LEU A 162 -0.68 -2.59 -14.42
CA LEU A 162 -1.61 -3.14 -13.44
C LEU A 162 -2.97 -2.50 -13.58
N LYS A 163 -4.01 -3.30 -13.41
CA LYS A 163 -5.38 -2.81 -13.26
C LYS A 163 -5.61 -2.33 -11.84
N ALA A 164 -6.56 -1.39 -11.68
CA ALA A 164 -7.02 -0.88 -10.40
C ALA A 164 -7.28 -2.01 -9.38
N GLY A 165 -6.90 -1.77 -8.12
CA GLY A 165 -7.06 -2.74 -7.04
C GLY A 165 -6.16 -3.97 -7.07
N ARG A 166 -5.38 -4.20 -8.14
CA ARG A 166 -4.44 -5.32 -8.22
C ARG A 166 -3.29 -5.16 -7.24
N ARG A 167 -2.91 -6.24 -6.60
CA ARG A 167 -1.80 -6.29 -5.65
C ARG A 167 -0.47 -6.23 -6.39
N PHE A 168 0.47 -5.44 -5.89
CA PHE A 168 1.82 -5.36 -6.45
C PHE A 168 2.92 -5.48 -5.39
N GLY A 169 2.57 -5.39 -4.11
CA GLY A 169 3.55 -5.44 -3.05
C GLY A 169 2.96 -5.68 -1.67
N PHE A 170 3.85 -5.63 -0.67
CA PHE A 170 3.52 -5.81 0.73
C PHE A 170 4.38 -4.90 1.61
N LEU A 171 3.71 -4.25 2.59
CA LEU A 171 4.32 -3.43 3.62
C LEU A 171 3.80 -3.88 4.98
N SER A 172 4.66 -4.41 5.86
CA SER A 172 4.25 -4.87 7.19
C SER A 172 3.86 -3.71 8.11
N SER A 173 4.61 -2.62 8.08
CA SER A 173 4.40 -1.40 8.87
C SER A 173 5.00 -0.22 8.15
N GLY A 174 4.38 0.96 8.25
CA GLY A 174 4.90 2.15 7.59
C GLY A 174 3.83 3.11 7.08
N GLU A 175 4.20 3.88 6.08
CA GLU A 175 3.35 4.88 5.44
C GLU A 175 3.40 4.73 3.91
N ALA A 176 2.27 4.97 3.27
CA ALA A 176 2.17 5.13 1.82
C ALA A 176 1.74 6.56 1.50
N ILE A 177 2.47 7.22 0.62
CA ILE A 177 2.19 8.58 0.17
C ILE A 177 1.80 8.50 -1.30
N LEU A 178 0.58 8.86 -1.61
CA LEU A 178 0.06 8.92 -2.97
C LEU A 178 0.14 10.37 -3.45
N ILE A 179 0.93 10.63 -4.48
CA ILE A 179 1.18 11.95 -5.05
C ILE A 179 0.40 12.03 -6.37
N LEU A 180 -0.61 12.87 -6.39
CA LEU A 180 -1.59 13.02 -7.47
C LEU A 180 -1.51 14.42 -8.09
N PRO A 181 -1.92 14.62 -9.35
CA PRO A 181 -2.07 15.95 -9.93
C PRO A 181 -3.00 16.86 -9.10
N ALA A 182 -2.72 18.17 -9.09
CA ALA A 182 -3.46 19.13 -8.27
C ALA A 182 -4.96 19.23 -8.60
N ASN A 183 -5.34 18.88 -9.82
CA ASN A 183 -6.72 18.87 -10.29
C ASN A 183 -7.53 17.64 -9.82
N THR A 184 -6.94 16.73 -9.04
CA THR A 184 -7.64 15.55 -8.49
C THR A 184 -8.62 15.96 -7.40
N ARG A 185 -9.88 15.58 -7.54
CA ARG A 185 -10.92 15.79 -6.52
C ARG A 185 -10.77 14.75 -5.41
N ILE A 186 -10.39 15.20 -4.21
CA ILE A 186 -10.24 14.33 -3.03
C ILE A 186 -11.61 14.19 -2.34
N SER A 187 -11.95 12.95 -1.95
CA SER A 187 -13.23 12.62 -1.30
C SER A 187 -13.07 12.17 0.16
N VAL A 188 -11.85 12.17 0.67
CA VAL A 188 -11.53 11.71 2.04
C VAL A 188 -10.99 12.86 2.89
N SER A 189 -11.10 12.70 4.21
CA SER A 189 -10.64 13.68 5.20
C SER A 189 -9.46 13.18 6.03
N VAL A 190 -8.66 14.13 6.57
CA VAL A 190 -7.58 13.80 7.50
C VAL A 190 -8.17 13.15 8.75
N GLY A 191 -7.57 12.03 9.17
CA GLY A 191 -8.04 11.24 10.31
C GLY A 191 -9.01 10.13 9.94
N GLU A 192 -9.50 10.08 8.71
CA GLU A 192 -10.40 9.03 8.22
C GLU A 192 -9.65 7.70 8.06
N LYS A 193 -10.33 6.59 8.38
CA LYS A 193 -9.81 5.24 8.17
C LYS A 193 -10.24 4.73 6.80
N VAL A 194 -9.27 4.35 6.00
CA VAL A 194 -9.48 3.86 4.63
C VAL A 194 -9.02 2.40 4.50
N ALA A 195 -9.75 1.65 3.71
CA ALA A 195 -9.36 0.31 3.30
C ALA A 195 -8.66 0.37 1.93
N SER A 196 -7.72 -0.53 1.67
CA SER A 196 -7.11 -0.66 0.34
C SER A 196 -8.18 -0.98 -0.70
N ALA A 197 -8.07 -0.42 -1.90
CA ALA A 197 -9.08 -0.39 -2.95
C ALA A 197 -10.37 0.41 -2.61
N GLY A 198 -10.45 1.11 -1.46
CA GLY A 198 -11.49 2.10 -1.17
C GLY A 198 -11.22 3.41 -1.93
N ILE A 199 -12.26 4.19 -2.18
CA ILE A 199 -12.16 5.45 -2.94
C ILE A 199 -11.45 6.52 -2.09
N LEU A 200 -10.44 7.18 -2.67
CA LEU A 200 -9.79 8.38 -2.12
C LEU A 200 -10.24 9.65 -2.84
N GLY A 201 -10.62 9.52 -4.10
CA GLY A 201 -10.99 10.65 -4.93
C GLY A 201 -11.14 10.26 -6.40
N PHE A 202 -11.17 11.26 -7.27
CA PHE A 202 -11.32 11.07 -8.70
C PHE A 202 -10.38 12.02 -9.44
N PHE A 203 -9.72 11.53 -10.49
CA PHE A 203 -9.03 12.40 -11.45
C PHE A 203 -10.04 13.32 -12.12
N SER A 204 -9.68 14.59 -12.33
CA SER A 204 -10.50 15.47 -13.15
C SER A 204 -10.57 14.97 -14.58
N TYR A 205 -11.74 15.05 -15.14
CA TYR A 205 -11.96 14.89 -16.57
C TYR A 205 -11.33 16.11 -17.26
N GLU A 206 -10.22 15.95 -17.96
CA GLU A 206 -9.81 16.96 -18.94
C GLU A 206 -10.71 16.78 -20.15
N GLU A 207 -11.69 17.65 -20.27
CA GLU A 207 -12.41 17.86 -21.51
C GLU A 207 -11.38 18.33 -22.54
N LYS A 208 -10.88 17.39 -23.37
CA LYS A 208 -10.06 17.74 -24.53
C LYS A 208 -10.88 18.70 -25.37
N ASP A 209 -10.41 19.92 -25.45
CA ASP A 209 -10.94 21.01 -26.22
C ASP A 209 -11.70 20.57 -27.47
N ALA A 210 -13.02 20.72 -27.41
CA ALA A 210 -13.87 20.79 -28.59
C ALA A 210 -13.59 22.06 -29.44
N ARG A 211 -12.43 22.73 -29.24
CA ARG A 211 -12.04 23.97 -29.92
C ARG A 211 -11.03 23.79 -31.06
N GLN A 212 -10.84 22.58 -31.57
CA GLN A 212 -10.06 22.35 -32.80
C GLN A 212 -10.88 21.82 -33.97
N SER A 213 -12.21 22.07 -33.99
CA SER A 213 -13.06 21.78 -35.15
C SER A 213 -14.08 22.91 -35.36
N ALA A 214 -13.59 24.12 -35.51
CA ALA A 214 -14.34 25.24 -36.10
C ALA A 214 -13.42 26.02 -37.05
#